data_2f07b3076fd03244a8ab7ba108027f92
#
_entry.id   2f07b3076fd03244a8ab7ba108027f92
#
_cell.length_a   1.000
_cell.length_b   1.000
_cell.length_c   1.000
_cell.angle_alpha   90.00
_cell.angle_beta   90.00
_cell.angle_gamma   90.00
#
_symmetry.space_group_name_H-M   'P 1'
#
loop_
_entity.id
_entity.type
_entity.pdbx_description
1 polymer ?
#
loop_
_entity_poly.entity_id
_entity_poly.type
_entity_poly.pdbx_seq_one_letter_code
_entity_poly.pdbx_strand_id
1 'polypeptide(L)'
;MSRLHKWLDRYLSSLERDNASPYTVKNYGTDISQFLDYCGEQGIHTLEQLDRDVVRAYMAELNEDGYVRASIARRVFELRAFGDYLVQHDIWDENLFRRIYAPRVPRKLPRYLTIEEVKRLLAAPDTSTPKGMRDRAILEVLYGSGVRVSELVGLDLRDVDLAAGELHVIGKG
;
A
#
# COMPACT_ATOMS: atom_id res chain seq x y z
N MET A 1 -21.92 5.28 -13.47
CA MET A 1 -20.60 5.82 -13.08
C MET A 1 -20.74 7.31 -12.82
N SER A 2 -20.41 7.75 -11.61
CA SER A 2 -20.45 9.17 -11.21
C SER A 2 -19.45 9.99 -12.06
N ARG A 3 -19.72 11.29 -12.25
CA ARG A 3 -18.75 12.19 -12.91
C ARG A 3 -17.39 12.24 -12.20
N LEU A 4 -17.39 12.03 -10.88
CA LEU A 4 -16.18 11.99 -10.06
C LEU A 4 -15.30 10.80 -10.40
N HIS A 5 -15.86 9.60 -10.58
CA HIS A 5 -15.11 8.39 -10.92
C HIS A 5 -14.36 8.47 -12.25
N LYS A 6 -14.84 9.27 -13.21
CA LYS A 6 -14.10 9.51 -14.47
C LYS A 6 -12.74 10.17 -14.23
N TRP A 7 -12.63 11.01 -13.21
CA TRP A 7 -11.35 11.62 -12.84
C TRP A 7 -10.42 10.63 -12.16
N LEU A 8 -10.97 9.73 -11.33
CA LEU A 8 -10.20 8.65 -10.76
C LEU A 8 -9.65 7.72 -11.86
N ASP A 9 -10.47 7.31 -12.83
CA ASP A 9 -10.03 6.45 -13.95
C ASP A 9 -8.87 7.10 -14.73
N ARG A 10 -8.95 8.40 -14.99
CA ARG A 10 -7.87 9.15 -15.66
C ARG A 10 -6.60 9.20 -14.81
N TYR A 11 -6.74 9.41 -13.52
CA TYR A 11 -5.63 9.42 -12.58
C TYR A 11 -4.94 8.05 -12.52
N LEU A 12 -5.70 6.96 -12.37
CA LEU A 12 -5.15 5.61 -12.35
C LEU A 12 -4.42 5.27 -13.66
N SER A 13 -4.99 5.65 -14.79
CA SER A 13 -4.34 5.50 -16.10
C SER A 13 -3.05 6.32 -16.21
N SER A 14 -2.93 7.48 -15.53
CA SER A 14 -1.66 8.21 -15.46
C SER A 14 -0.61 7.49 -14.64
N LEU A 15 -1.00 6.93 -13.49
CA LEU A 15 -0.10 6.14 -12.65
C LEU A 15 0.46 4.91 -13.38
N GLU A 16 -0.38 4.25 -14.20
CA GLU A 16 0.05 3.12 -15.03
C GLU A 16 1.08 3.53 -16.08
N ARG A 17 0.85 4.67 -16.74
CA ARG A 17 1.81 5.22 -17.72
C ARG A 17 3.15 5.62 -17.07
N ASP A 18 3.10 6.09 -15.83
CA ASP A 18 4.28 6.45 -15.04
C ASP A 18 4.95 5.23 -14.38
N ASN A 19 4.59 4.00 -14.80
CA ASN A 19 5.12 2.74 -14.30
C ASN A 19 4.93 2.54 -12.79
N ALA A 20 3.88 3.09 -12.19
CA ALA A 20 3.53 2.79 -10.81
C ALA A 20 3.23 1.28 -10.66
N SER A 21 3.61 0.71 -9.50
CA SER A 21 3.36 -0.72 -9.29
C SER A 21 1.86 -1.04 -9.34
N PRO A 22 1.45 -2.23 -9.86
CA PRO A 22 0.04 -2.64 -9.87
C PRO A 22 -0.61 -2.56 -8.49
N TYR A 23 0.17 -2.84 -7.44
CA TYR A 23 -0.28 -2.71 -6.05
C TYR A 23 -0.58 -1.25 -5.67
N THR A 24 0.24 -0.31 -6.12
CA THR A 24 0.02 1.13 -5.93
C THR A 24 -1.26 1.56 -6.61
N VAL A 25 -1.42 1.26 -7.89
CA VAL A 25 -2.63 1.60 -8.67
C VAL A 25 -3.89 1.03 -8.00
N LYS A 26 -3.85 -0.24 -7.58
CA LYS A 26 -4.97 -0.89 -6.88
C LYS A 26 -5.33 -0.19 -5.56
N ASN A 27 -4.34 0.16 -4.74
CA ASN A 27 -4.60 0.80 -3.43
C ASN A 27 -5.20 2.19 -3.62
N TYR A 28 -4.60 3.02 -4.49
CA TYR A 28 -5.13 4.34 -4.82
C TYR A 28 -6.55 4.23 -5.38
N GLY A 29 -6.79 3.29 -6.29
CA GLY A 29 -8.13 3.03 -6.84
C GLY A 29 -9.15 2.71 -5.76
N THR A 30 -8.82 1.78 -4.85
CA THR A 30 -9.72 1.36 -3.77
C THR A 30 -10.02 2.51 -2.80
N ASP A 31 -8.99 3.19 -2.30
CA ASP A 31 -9.17 4.18 -1.24
C ASP A 31 -9.81 5.48 -1.75
N ILE A 32 -9.44 5.92 -2.96
CA ILE A 32 -10.06 7.11 -3.56
C ILE A 32 -11.49 6.79 -4.01
N SER A 33 -11.77 5.59 -4.59
CA SER A 33 -13.14 5.20 -4.93
C SER A 33 -14.05 5.25 -3.71
N GLN A 34 -13.61 4.73 -2.57
CA GLN A 34 -14.41 4.75 -1.34
C GLN A 34 -14.74 6.20 -0.89
N PHE A 35 -13.80 7.13 -1.02
CA PHE A 35 -14.08 8.55 -0.77
C PHE A 35 -15.10 9.13 -1.76
N LEU A 36 -14.99 8.79 -3.05
CA LEU A 36 -15.91 9.28 -4.07
C LEU A 36 -17.31 8.67 -3.94
N ASP A 37 -17.41 7.43 -3.47
CA ASP A 37 -18.68 6.77 -3.15
C ASP A 37 -19.35 7.47 -1.97
N TYR A 38 -18.60 7.74 -0.89
CA TYR A 38 -19.06 8.56 0.22
C TYR A 38 -19.57 9.94 -0.25
N CYS A 39 -18.83 10.64 -1.13
CA CYS A 39 -19.29 11.89 -1.70
C CYS A 39 -20.64 11.74 -2.42
N GLY A 40 -20.81 10.66 -3.18
CA GLY A 40 -22.07 10.36 -3.87
C GLY A 40 -23.25 10.17 -2.90
N GLU A 41 -23.02 9.50 -1.76
CA GLU A 41 -24.02 9.32 -0.68
C GLU A 41 -24.40 10.65 -0.01
N GLN A 42 -23.46 11.60 0.06
CA GLN A 42 -23.70 12.97 0.54
C GLN A 42 -24.30 13.90 -0.52
N GLY A 43 -24.68 13.39 -1.72
CA GLY A 43 -25.24 14.18 -2.80
C GLY A 43 -24.23 15.03 -3.56
N ILE A 44 -22.93 14.75 -3.41
CA ILE A 44 -21.84 15.44 -4.09
C ILE A 44 -21.46 14.66 -5.34
N HIS A 45 -21.68 15.24 -6.50
CA HIS A 45 -21.54 14.56 -7.79
C HIS A 45 -20.50 15.18 -8.72
N THR A 46 -19.97 16.36 -8.35
CA THR A 46 -18.97 17.10 -9.15
C THR A 46 -17.80 17.59 -8.30
N LEU A 47 -16.66 17.86 -8.93
CA LEU A 47 -15.45 18.32 -8.22
C LEU A 47 -15.63 19.71 -7.61
N GLU A 48 -16.46 20.57 -8.20
CA GLU A 48 -16.74 21.92 -7.72
C GLU A 48 -17.54 21.94 -6.41
N GLN A 49 -18.26 20.84 -6.11
CA GLN A 49 -19.01 20.68 -4.87
C GLN A 49 -18.14 20.17 -3.72
N LEU A 50 -16.91 19.71 -4.02
CA LEU A 50 -16.00 19.23 -2.99
C LEU A 50 -15.38 20.41 -2.24
N ASP A 51 -15.50 20.35 -0.92
CA ASP A 51 -14.86 21.27 -0.02
C ASP A 51 -14.10 20.53 1.11
N ARG A 52 -13.48 21.28 1.99
CA ARG A 52 -12.69 20.72 3.10
C ARG A 52 -13.56 20.07 4.16
N ASP A 53 -14.79 20.50 4.32
CA ASP A 53 -15.68 20.01 5.38
C ASP A 53 -16.21 18.63 5.00
N VAL A 54 -16.48 18.37 3.73
CA VAL A 54 -16.75 17.02 3.20
C VAL A 54 -15.59 16.05 3.49
N VAL A 55 -14.37 16.47 3.22
CA VAL A 55 -13.19 15.61 3.47
C VAL A 55 -13.00 15.36 4.97
N ARG A 56 -13.22 16.37 5.82
CA ARG A 56 -13.16 16.22 7.28
C ARG A 56 -14.24 15.28 7.80
N ALA A 57 -15.48 15.40 7.28
CA ALA A 57 -16.58 14.52 7.63
C ALA A 57 -16.26 13.06 7.27
N TYR A 58 -15.73 12.81 6.07
CA TYR A 58 -15.26 11.48 5.69
C TYR A 58 -14.18 10.93 6.62
N MET A 59 -13.19 11.75 7.04
CA MET A 59 -12.17 11.32 7.99
C MET A 59 -12.74 11.01 9.37
N ALA A 60 -13.78 11.75 9.81
CA ALA A 60 -14.48 11.48 11.06
C ALA A 60 -15.22 10.15 10.99
N GLU A 61 -15.94 9.87 9.90
CA GLU A 61 -16.64 8.61 9.66
C GLU A 61 -15.67 7.41 9.67
N LEU A 62 -14.54 7.51 8.99
CA LEU A 62 -13.50 6.46 9.04
C LEU A 62 -12.99 6.17 10.46
N ASN A 63 -12.93 7.22 11.31
CA ASN A 63 -12.53 7.04 12.69
C ASN A 63 -13.64 6.40 13.54
N GLU A 64 -14.91 6.72 13.29
CA GLU A 64 -16.07 6.10 13.91
C GLU A 64 -16.23 4.64 13.51
N ASP A 65 -15.95 4.30 12.26
CA ASP A 65 -15.90 2.93 11.72
C ASP A 65 -14.73 2.11 12.27
N GLY A 66 -13.86 2.70 13.11
CA GLY A 66 -12.76 2.01 13.76
C GLY A 66 -11.51 1.83 12.91
N TYR A 67 -11.36 2.55 11.80
CA TYR A 67 -10.11 2.51 11.02
C TYR A 67 -8.92 2.98 11.86
N VAL A 68 -7.81 2.24 11.78
CA VAL A 68 -6.59 2.63 12.48
C VAL A 68 -5.98 3.90 11.89
N ARG A 69 -5.37 4.73 12.75
CA ARG A 69 -4.78 6.02 12.36
C ARG A 69 -3.83 5.95 11.15
N ALA A 70 -3.09 4.85 11.02
CA ALA A 70 -2.19 4.64 9.88
C ALA A 70 -2.96 4.53 8.55
N SER A 71 -4.11 3.84 8.54
CA SER A 71 -4.97 3.72 7.36
C SER A 71 -5.58 5.07 6.99
N ILE A 72 -6.07 5.83 7.97
CA ILE A 72 -6.63 7.17 7.73
C ILE A 72 -5.54 8.11 7.19
N ALA A 73 -4.34 8.10 7.77
CA ALA A 73 -3.22 8.91 7.31
C ALA A 73 -2.84 8.56 5.85
N ARG A 74 -2.77 7.26 5.51
CA ARG A 74 -2.51 6.81 4.15
C ARG A 74 -3.53 7.36 3.15
N ARG A 75 -4.83 7.25 3.46
CA ARG A 75 -5.91 7.79 2.62
C ARG A 75 -5.79 9.29 2.39
N VAL A 76 -5.41 10.06 3.43
CA VAL A 76 -5.15 11.50 3.26
C VAL A 76 -4.00 11.76 2.29
N PHE A 77 -2.92 10.94 2.34
CA PHE A 77 -1.81 11.07 1.38
C PHE A 77 -2.22 10.71 -0.04
N GLU A 78 -3.04 9.67 -0.21
CA GLU A 78 -3.54 9.26 -1.53
C GLU A 78 -4.49 10.31 -2.12
N LEU A 79 -5.40 10.89 -1.31
CA LEU A 79 -6.23 12.01 -1.74
C LEU A 79 -5.41 13.25 -2.11
N ARG A 80 -4.33 13.54 -1.37
CA ARG A 80 -3.42 14.65 -1.74
C ARG A 80 -2.76 14.41 -3.09
N ALA A 81 -2.29 13.19 -3.36
CA ALA A 81 -1.70 12.85 -4.64
C ALA A 81 -2.73 12.96 -5.79
N PHE A 82 -3.97 12.54 -5.57
CA PHE A 82 -5.06 12.73 -6.51
C PHE A 82 -5.37 14.22 -6.74
N GLY A 83 -5.42 15.03 -5.67
CA GLY A 83 -5.62 16.46 -5.78
C GLY A 83 -4.46 17.17 -6.49
N ASP A 84 -3.21 16.74 -6.30
CA ASP A 84 -2.06 17.28 -7.06
C ASP A 84 -2.17 16.96 -8.54
N TYR A 85 -2.65 15.75 -8.90
CA TYR A 85 -2.97 15.40 -10.28
C TYR A 85 -4.04 16.32 -10.88
N LEU A 86 -5.11 16.62 -10.15
CA LEU A 86 -6.16 17.51 -10.63
C LEU A 86 -5.65 18.94 -10.88
N VAL A 87 -4.77 19.44 -10.00
CA VAL A 87 -4.13 20.76 -10.19
C VAL A 87 -3.17 20.74 -11.38
N GLN A 88 -2.36 19.69 -11.53
CA GLN A 88 -1.41 19.56 -12.64
C GLN A 88 -2.08 19.53 -14.03
N HIS A 89 -3.36 19.13 -14.07
CA HIS A 89 -4.14 19.07 -15.31
C HIS A 89 -5.15 20.21 -15.44
N ASP A 90 -4.96 21.32 -14.72
CA ASP A 90 -5.79 22.53 -14.77
C ASP A 90 -7.29 22.28 -14.49
N ILE A 91 -7.60 21.24 -13.67
CA ILE A 91 -8.96 20.91 -13.23
C ILE A 91 -9.31 21.66 -11.93
N TRP A 92 -8.32 21.85 -11.07
CA TRP A 92 -8.38 22.63 -9.85
C TRP A 92 -7.30 23.70 -9.84
N ASP A 93 -7.62 24.86 -9.28
CA ASP A 93 -6.64 25.94 -9.07
C ASP A 93 -5.72 25.63 -7.87
N GLU A 94 -6.26 25.00 -6.82
CA GLU A 94 -5.50 24.57 -5.65
C GLU A 94 -5.94 23.17 -5.16
N ASN A 95 -4.98 22.42 -4.59
CA ASN A 95 -5.27 21.13 -3.99
C ASN A 95 -5.90 21.30 -2.60
N LEU A 96 -7.21 21.13 -2.51
CA LEU A 96 -7.96 21.27 -1.27
C LEU A 96 -7.54 20.25 -0.18
N PHE A 97 -7.03 19.07 -0.57
CA PHE A 97 -6.61 18.02 0.35
C PHE A 97 -5.31 18.34 1.09
N ARG A 98 -4.46 19.24 0.55
CA ARG A 98 -3.18 19.61 1.22
C ARG A 98 -3.37 20.22 2.60
N ARG A 99 -4.51 20.89 2.82
CA ARG A 99 -4.85 21.54 4.09
C ARG A 99 -5.61 20.63 5.07
N ILE A 100 -5.84 19.36 4.70
CA ILE A 100 -6.44 18.36 5.61
C ILE A 100 -5.34 17.80 6.52
N TYR A 101 -5.61 17.75 7.81
CA TYR A 101 -4.66 17.19 8.78
C TYR A 101 -4.66 15.66 8.71
N ALA A 102 -3.52 15.06 8.43
CA ALA A 102 -3.35 13.62 8.56
C ALA A 102 -3.04 13.26 10.03
N PRO A 103 -3.73 12.26 10.63
CA PRO A 103 -3.46 11.89 12.01
C PRO A 103 -2.01 11.43 12.20
N ARG A 104 -1.40 11.85 13.31
CA ARG A 104 -0.06 11.37 13.67
C ARG A 104 -0.10 9.88 13.98
N VAL A 105 0.74 9.12 13.31
CA VAL A 105 0.90 7.69 13.54
C VAL A 105 2.08 7.51 14.50
N PRO A 106 1.86 6.99 15.72
CA PRO A 106 2.95 6.70 16.63
C PRO A 106 3.91 5.68 16.01
N ARG A 107 5.21 5.96 16.02
CA ARG A 107 6.21 4.97 15.66
C ARG A 107 6.24 3.88 16.73
N LYS A 108 5.78 2.69 16.39
CA LYS A 108 5.97 1.52 17.24
C LYS A 108 7.43 1.07 17.10
N LEU A 109 8.08 0.81 18.23
CA LEU A 109 9.40 0.17 18.19
C LEU A 109 9.25 -1.21 17.55
N PRO A 110 10.13 -1.58 16.61
CA PRO A 110 10.12 -2.92 16.04
C PRO A 110 10.29 -3.96 17.15
N ARG A 111 9.57 -5.06 17.07
CA ARG A 111 9.83 -6.23 17.92
C ARG A 111 10.84 -7.09 17.20
N TYR A 112 11.91 -7.41 17.89
CA TYR A 112 12.95 -8.31 17.41
C TYR A 112 12.77 -9.67 18.07
N LEU A 113 13.03 -10.73 17.32
CA LEU A 113 13.16 -12.06 17.85
C LEU A 113 14.58 -12.20 18.46
N THR A 114 14.67 -12.87 19.59
CA THR A 114 15.95 -13.30 20.13
C THR A 114 16.55 -14.42 19.27
N ILE A 115 17.85 -14.64 19.37
CA ILE A 115 18.53 -15.73 18.64
C ILE A 115 17.87 -17.08 18.93
N GLU A 116 17.45 -17.33 20.17
CA GLU A 116 16.80 -18.57 20.56
C GLU A 116 15.38 -18.70 19.95
N GLU A 117 14.65 -17.61 19.82
CA GLU A 117 13.36 -17.59 19.14
C GLU A 117 13.52 -17.83 17.63
N VAL A 118 14.54 -17.24 17.00
CA VAL A 118 14.87 -17.51 15.60
C VAL A 118 15.20 -18.99 15.39
N LYS A 119 16.06 -19.57 16.21
CA LYS A 119 16.40 -21.01 16.12
C LYS A 119 15.16 -21.90 16.23
N ARG A 120 14.26 -21.59 17.18
CA ARG A 120 13.01 -22.34 17.33
C ARG A 120 12.10 -22.18 16.11
N LEU A 121 12.00 -20.97 15.55
CA LEU A 121 11.22 -20.70 14.35
C LEU A 121 11.73 -21.49 13.15
N LEU A 122 13.05 -21.47 12.91
CA LEU A 122 13.68 -22.23 11.82
C LEU A 122 13.55 -23.73 11.99
N ALA A 123 13.53 -24.24 13.22
CA ALA A 123 13.38 -25.66 13.50
C ALA A 123 11.91 -26.16 13.52
N ALA A 124 10.92 -25.25 13.49
CA ALA A 124 9.50 -25.63 13.62
C ALA A 124 8.93 -26.46 12.46
N PRO A 125 9.34 -26.26 11.17
CA PRO A 125 8.82 -27.06 10.08
C PRO A 125 9.28 -28.53 10.17
N ASP A 126 8.33 -29.48 9.99
CA ASP A 126 8.62 -30.91 9.94
C ASP A 126 9.29 -31.29 8.60
N THR A 127 10.61 -31.37 8.60
CA THR A 127 11.41 -31.69 7.41
C THR A 127 11.30 -33.14 6.92
N SER A 128 10.55 -34.01 7.60
CA SER A 128 10.22 -35.34 7.09
C SER A 128 9.19 -35.28 5.94
N THR A 129 8.53 -34.14 5.74
CA THR A 129 7.55 -33.92 4.67
C THR A 129 8.05 -32.93 3.62
N PRO A 130 7.68 -33.11 2.33
CA PRO A 130 8.04 -32.14 1.28
C PRO A 130 7.59 -30.71 1.59
N LYS A 131 6.42 -30.56 2.21
CA LYS A 131 5.90 -29.25 2.64
C LYS A 131 6.80 -28.64 3.71
N GLY A 132 7.17 -29.38 4.72
CA GLY A 132 8.03 -28.86 5.80
C GLY A 132 9.45 -28.56 5.33
N MET A 133 10.01 -29.35 4.39
CA MET A 133 11.29 -29.00 3.73
C MET A 133 11.20 -27.65 2.99
N ARG A 134 10.14 -27.45 2.21
CA ARG A 134 9.89 -26.15 1.53
C ARG A 134 9.76 -25.02 2.53
N ASP A 135 8.93 -25.18 3.57
CA ASP A 135 8.65 -24.14 4.55
C ASP A 135 9.93 -23.76 5.32
N ARG A 136 10.78 -24.75 5.64
CA ARG A 136 12.09 -24.49 6.24
C ARG A 136 13.02 -23.74 5.28
N ALA A 137 13.11 -24.13 4.03
CA ALA A 137 13.93 -23.44 3.05
C ALA A 137 13.51 -21.96 2.89
N ILE A 138 12.19 -21.68 2.86
CA ILE A 138 11.65 -20.32 2.86
C ILE A 138 12.14 -19.51 4.06
N LEU A 139 12.04 -20.06 5.26
CA LEU A 139 12.47 -19.38 6.49
C LEU A 139 13.97 -19.13 6.52
N GLU A 140 14.78 -20.12 6.13
CA GLU A 140 16.24 -20.00 6.08
C GLU A 140 16.69 -18.95 5.07
N VAL A 141 16.09 -18.92 3.87
CA VAL A 141 16.39 -17.90 2.85
C VAL A 141 16.01 -16.51 3.34
N LEU A 142 14.81 -16.33 3.89
CA LEU A 142 14.36 -15.03 4.42
C LEU A 142 15.29 -14.52 5.53
N TYR A 143 15.69 -15.39 6.45
CA TYR A 143 16.54 -15.01 7.57
C TYR A 143 17.99 -14.75 7.13
N GLY A 144 18.54 -15.61 6.27
CA GLY A 144 19.94 -15.54 5.85
C GLY A 144 20.24 -14.41 4.86
N SER A 145 19.28 -14.11 3.96
CA SER A 145 19.48 -13.11 2.90
C SER A 145 18.78 -11.76 3.15
N GLY A 146 17.75 -11.74 4.00
CA GLY A 146 16.95 -10.54 4.21
C GLY A 146 16.10 -10.10 3.01
N VAL A 147 15.90 -10.95 2.01
CA VAL A 147 15.03 -10.67 0.85
C VAL A 147 13.58 -10.46 1.30
N ARG A 148 12.82 -9.67 0.54
CA ARG A 148 11.39 -9.51 0.79
C ARG A 148 10.63 -10.76 0.38
N VAL A 149 9.48 -11.00 1.03
CA VAL A 149 8.61 -12.16 0.68
C VAL A 149 8.25 -12.16 -0.82
N SER A 150 7.98 -11.01 -1.41
CA SER A 150 7.67 -10.90 -2.85
C SER A 150 8.86 -11.24 -3.74
N GLU A 151 10.07 -10.91 -3.33
CA GLU A 151 11.31 -11.26 -4.03
C GLU A 151 11.56 -12.76 -3.93
N LEU A 152 11.41 -13.34 -2.75
CA LEU A 152 11.53 -14.80 -2.56
C LEU A 152 10.52 -15.59 -3.42
N VAL A 153 9.26 -15.16 -3.47
CA VAL A 153 8.22 -15.83 -4.28
C VAL A 153 8.52 -15.75 -5.78
N GLY A 154 9.23 -14.69 -6.20
CA GLY A 154 9.63 -14.50 -7.59
C GLY A 154 10.95 -15.20 -8.00
N LEU A 155 11.64 -15.88 -7.06
CA LEU A 155 12.90 -16.57 -7.37
C LEU A 155 12.67 -17.82 -8.24
N ASP A 156 13.48 -17.94 -9.27
CA ASP A 156 13.66 -19.15 -10.06
C ASP A 156 14.96 -19.85 -9.65
N LEU A 157 15.12 -21.13 -10.01
CA LEU A 157 16.36 -21.90 -9.75
C LEU A 157 17.61 -21.25 -10.37
N ARG A 158 17.47 -20.54 -11.48
CA ARG A 158 18.56 -19.80 -12.15
C ARG A 158 19.04 -18.57 -11.36
N ASP A 159 18.23 -18.09 -10.43
CA ASP A 159 18.53 -16.91 -9.60
C ASP A 159 19.29 -17.31 -8.32
N VAL A 160 19.59 -18.62 -8.16
CA VAL A 160 20.25 -19.18 -6.98
C VAL A 160 21.58 -19.81 -7.38
N ASP A 161 22.69 -19.27 -6.91
CA ASP A 161 24.00 -19.92 -7.01
C ASP A 161 24.34 -20.61 -5.68
N LEU A 162 24.09 -21.93 -5.66
CA LEU A 162 24.38 -22.76 -4.49
C LEU A 162 25.87 -22.90 -4.18
N ALA A 163 26.74 -22.76 -5.21
CA ALA A 163 28.18 -22.90 -5.04
C ALA A 163 28.80 -21.63 -4.43
N ALA A 164 28.30 -20.47 -4.86
CA ALA A 164 28.72 -19.17 -4.30
C ALA A 164 27.92 -18.79 -3.03
N GLY A 165 26.75 -19.43 -2.80
CA GLY A 165 25.84 -19.03 -1.72
C GLY A 165 25.16 -17.70 -1.99
N GLU A 166 24.87 -17.37 -3.24
CA GLU A 166 24.33 -16.09 -3.68
C GLU A 166 22.93 -16.22 -4.23
N LEU A 167 22.13 -15.14 -4.03
CA LEU A 167 20.80 -14.98 -4.60
C LEU A 167 20.75 -13.70 -5.44
N HIS A 168 20.24 -13.82 -6.65
CA HIS A 168 20.01 -12.68 -7.54
C HIS A 168 18.53 -12.27 -7.47
N VAL A 169 18.24 -11.07 -6.97
CA VAL A 169 16.88 -10.56 -6.83
C VAL A 169 16.72 -9.24 -7.59
N ILE A 170 15.58 -9.10 -8.28
CA ILE A 170 15.20 -7.85 -8.92
C ILE A 170 14.50 -7.00 -7.89
N GLY A 171 15.19 -5.98 -7.38
CA GLY A 171 14.64 -5.02 -6.43
C GLY A 171 13.74 -3.96 -7.07
N LYS A 172 13.09 -3.15 -6.22
CA LYS A 172 12.46 -1.89 -6.65
C LYS A 172 13.57 -0.84 -6.81
N GLY A 173 14.05 -0.65 -7.99
CA GLY A 173 15.00 0.41 -8.34
C GLY A 173 14.66 0.96 -9.69
#